data_bba2f17493d97aab95b391dabbdc54e4
#
_entry.id   bba2f17493d97aab95b391dabbdc54e4
#
_cell.length_a   1.000
_cell.length_b   1.000
_cell.length_c   1.000
_cell.angle_alpha   90.00
_cell.angle_beta   90.00
_cell.angle_gamma   90.00
#
_symmetry.space_group_name_H-M   'P 1'
#
loop_
_entity.id
_entity.type
_entity.pdbx_description
1 polymer ?
#
loop_
_entity_poly.entity_id
_entity_poly.type
_entity_poly.pdbx_seq_one_letter_code
_entity_poly.pdbx_strand_id
1 'polypeptide(L)'
;MEPFWIWQQADWPHFRWRDSEILPRLRQVQRRQGILIGSHSRLGNSDQTLDTLLVNIISSSAIEGERLNAQSVRSSLARRLGGSETPSYPVSDRSEGLAAMMLDAIDNHEQQLTIERLYQWHRWLFPANEWSVQPVNVGQLRGDEPMQVVSGRVDRPTVHFEAPPRATLDDQLAEFIPWFNQTR
;
A
#
# COMPACT_ATOMS: atom_id res chain seq x y z
N MET A 1 30.74 -12.22 -9.49
CA MET A 1 29.52 -12.18 -10.31
C MET A 1 28.67 -11.10 -9.66
N GLU A 2 28.44 -9.98 -10.33
CA GLU A 2 27.60 -8.92 -9.79
C GLU A 2 26.17 -9.45 -9.63
N PRO A 3 25.46 -9.05 -8.56
CA PRO A 3 24.10 -9.48 -8.35
C PRO A 3 23.21 -8.95 -9.51
N PHE A 4 22.42 -9.86 -10.09
CA PHE A 4 21.55 -9.54 -11.22
C PHE A 4 20.10 -9.41 -10.71
N TRP A 5 19.63 -8.17 -10.65
CA TRP A 5 18.30 -7.87 -10.14
C TRP A 5 17.22 -8.05 -11.21
N ILE A 6 15.99 -8.34 -10.80
CA ILE A 6 14.87 -8.56 -11.73
C ILE A 6 14.67 -7.39 -12.69
N TRP A 7 14.81 -6.16 -12.21
CA TRP A 7 14.64 -4.96 -13.01
C TRP A 7 15.78 -4.69 -14.02
N GLN A 8 16.89 -5.44 -13.93
CA GLN A 8 18.01 -5.39 -14.88
C GLN A 8 17.84 -6.40 -16.03
N GLN A 9 16.81 -7.24 -16.00
CA GLN A 9 16.54 -8.19 -17.07
C GLN A 9 16.02 -7.49 -18.31
N ALA A 10 16.41 -7.97 -19.50
CA ALA A 10 16.07 -7.35 -20.79
C ALA A 10 14.56 -7.34 -21.08
N ASP A 11 13.81 -8.23 -20.49
CA ASP A 11 12.35 -8.34 -20.62
C ASP A 11 11.55 -7.69 -19.48
N TRP A 12 12.21 -7.00 -18.55
CA TRP A 12 11.53 -6.20 -17.54
C TRP A 12 10.85 -4.97 -18.15
N PRO A 13 9.60 -4.65 -17.80
CA PRO A 13 8.66 -5.33 -16.89
C PRO A 13 7.70 -6.29 -17.58
N HIS A 14 8.02 -6.78 -18.78
CA HIS A 14 7.14 -7.61 -19.63
C HIS A 14 7.12 -9.06 -19.14
N PHE A 15 6.33 -9.31 -18.10
CA PHE A 15 6.18 -10.65 -17.56
C PHE A 15 5.44 -11.58 -18.50
N ARG A 16 5.88 -12.85 -18.53
CA ARG A 16 5.22 -13.92 -19.28
C ARG A 16 4.69 -14.97 -18.32
N TRP A 17 3.53 -15.50 -18.62
CA TRP A 17 2.89 -16.57 -17.84
C TRP A 17 2.25 -17.60 -18.77
N ARG A 18 1.89 -18.77 -18.20
CA ARG A 18 1.19 -19.82 -18.90
C ARG A 18 -0.31 -19.72 -18.64
N ASP A 19 -1.05 -19.27 -19.63
CA ASP A 19 -2.51 -19.10 -19.54
C ASP A 19 -3.22 -20.38 -19.12
N SER A 20 -2.78 -21.55 -19.63
CA SER A 20 -3.38 -22.84 -19.30
C SER A 20 -3.31 -23.18 -17.79
N GLU A 21 -2.33 -22.65 -17.07
CA GLU A 21 -2.18 -22.87 -15.63
C GLU A 21 -2.90 -21.81 -14.78
N ILE A 22 -2.95 -20.58 -15.27
CA ILE A 22 -3.46 -19.42 -14.51
C ILE A 22 -4.96 -19.24 -14.70
N LEU A 23 -5.48 -19.34 -15.92
CA LEU A 23 -6.90 -19.08 -16.22
C LEU A 23 -7.88 -19.95 -15.40
N PRO A 24 -7.66 -21.26 -15.17
CA PRO A 24 -8.56 -22.05 -14.32
C PRO A 24 -8.62 -21.55 -12.88
N ARG A 25 -7.48 -21.11 -12.32
CA ARG A 25 -7.39 -20.55 -10.96
C ARG A 25 -8.07 -19.18 -10.88
N LEU A 26 -7.84 -18.34 -11.87
CA LEU A 26 -8.46 -17.03 -11.96
C LEU A 26 -9.99 -17.12 -12.00
N ARG A 27 -10.54 -18.07 -12.80
CA ARG A 27 -11.99 -18.33 -12.84
C ARG A 27 -12.56 -18.76 -11.49
N GLN A 28 -11.81 -19.55 -10.71
CA GLN A 28 -12.24 -19.93 -9.35
C GLN A 28 -12.28 -18.73 -8.41
N VAL A 29 -11.28 -17.84 -8.50
CA VAL A 29 -11.25 -16.59 -7.71
C VAL A 29 -12.43 -15.70 -8.09
N GLN A 30 -12.65 -15.46 -9.37
CA GLN A 30 -13.78 -14.66 -9.87
C GLN A 30 -15.13 -15.20 -9.43
N ARG A 31 -15.31 -16.54 -9.46
CA ARG A 31 -16.53 -17.17 -8.96
C ARG A 31 -16.74 -16.93 -7.47
N ARG A 32 -15.69 -17.09 -6.64
CA ARG A 32 -15.77 -16.84 -5.19
C ARG A 32 -16.05 -15.38 -4.89
N GLN A 33 -15.41 -14.48 -5.63
CA GLN A 33 -15.66 -13.04 -5.53
C GLN A 33 -17.11 -12.69 -5.87
N GLY A 34 -17.68 -13.27 -6.94
CA GLY A 34 -19.07 -13.07 -7.31
C GLY A 34 -20.05 -13.55 -6.23
N ILE A 35 -19.75 -14.68 -5.56
CA ILE A 35 -20.56 -15.18 -4.42
C ILE A 35 -20.49 -14.19 -3.25
N LEU A 36 -19.31 -13.69 -2.91
CA LEU A 36 -19.12 -12.70 -1.84
C LEU A 36 -19.90 -11.42 -2.12
N ILE A 37 -19.75 -10.84 -3.30
CA ILE A 37 -20.47 -9.64 -3.72
C ILE A 37 -21.98 -9.86 -3.64
N GLY A 38 -22.47 -10.99 -4.17
CA GLY A 38 -23.90 -11.32 -4.13
C GLY A 38 -24.47 -11.55 -2.72
N SER A 39 -23.65 -12.03 -1.78
CA SER A 39 -24.06 -12.18 -0.37
C SER A 39 -24.02 -10.86 0.40
N HIS A 40 -23.09 -9.95 0.10
CA HIS A 40 -22.93 -8.65 0.77
C HIS A 40 -23.99 -7.63 0.34
N SER A 41 -24.51 -7.71 -0.89
CA SER A 41 -25.55 -6.80 -1.39
C SER A 41 -26.84 -6.83 -0.55
N ARG A 42 -26.98 -7.81 0.35
CA ARG A 42 -28.16 -7.98 1.23
C ARG A 42 -27.95 -7.44 2.65
N LEU A 43 -26.73 -7.00 3.02
CA LEU A 43 -26.35 -6.67 4.39
C LEU A 43 -25.64 -5.30 4.44
N GLY A 44 -26.26 -4.25 3.93
CA GLY A 44 -25.73 -2.90 4.03
C GLY A 44 -25.71 -2.38 5.48
N ASN A 45 -24.69 -2.71 6.25
CA ASN A 45 -24.42 -2.15 7.57
C ASN A 45 -23.08 -1.40 7.57
N SER A 46 -23.14 -0.11 7.88
CA SER A 46 -21.96 0.76 8.07
C SER A 46 -20.96 0.18 9.08
N ASP A 47 -21.44 -0.50 10.11
CA ASP A 47 -20.60 -1.12 11.14
C ASP A 47 -19.73 -2.27 10.60
N GLN A 48 -20.29 -3.10 9.68
CA GLN A 48 -19.52 -4.17 9.04
C GLN A 48 -18.44 -3.64 8.13
N THR A 49 -18.67 -2.52 7.45
CA THR A 49 -17.67 -1.84 6.64
C THR A 49 -16.52 -1.34 7.51
N LEU A 50 -16.83 -0.68 8.63
CA LEU A 50 -15.84 -0.20 9.59
C LEU A 50 -14.99 -1.34 10.15
N ASP A 51 -15.60 -2.43 10.58
CA ASP A 51 -14.89 -3.60 11.12
C ASP A 51 -13.99 -4.26 10.07
N THR A 52 -14.45 -4.36 8.82
CA THR A 52 -13.65 -4.89 7.71
C THR A 52 -12.43 -4.01 7.43
N LEU A 53 -12.59 -2.70 7.36
CA LEU A 53 -11.50 -1.75 7.17
C LEU A 53 -10.51 -1.78 8.32
N LEU A 54 -11.01 -1.84 9.55
CA LEU A 54 -10.18 -1.97 10.75
C LEU A 54 -9.30 -3.21 10.70
N VAL A 55 -9.89 -4.38 10.42
CA VAL A 55 -9.15 -5.65 10.32
C VAL A 55 -8.10 -5.58 9.21
N ASN A 56 -8.43 -5.01 8.05
CA ASN A 56 -7.49 -4.87 6.93
C ASN A 56 -6.29 -3.99 7.30
N ILE A 57 -6.52 -2.82 7.91
CA ILE A 57 -5.45 -1.92 8.33
C ILE A 57 -4.54 -2.61 9.36
N ILE A 58 -5.13 -3.19 10.42
CA ILE A 58 -4.37 -3.84 11.49
C ILE A 58 -3.56 -5.02 10.96
N SER A 59 -4.17 -5.88 10.14
CA SER A 59 -3.51 -7.08 9.61
C SER A 59 -2.40 -6.73 8.63
N SER A 60 -2.61 -5.77 7.74
CA SER A 60 -1.59 -5.32 6.78
C SER A 60 -0.40 -4.70 7.50
N SER A 61 -0.63 -3.84 8.48
CA SER A 61 0.46 -3.25 9.28
C SER A 61 1.22 -4.29 10.10
N ALA A 62 0.52 -5.31 10.62
CA ALA A 62 1.16 -6.40 11.36
C ALA A 62 2.08 -7.27 10.48
N ILE A 63 1.76 -7.45 9.20
CA ILE A 63 2.63 -8.14 8.22
C ILE A 63 3.96 -7.39 8.08
N GLU A 64 3.93 -6.06 8.10
CA GLU A 64 5.12 -5.20 8.05
C GLU A 64 5.80 -5.05 9.43
N GLY A 65 5.35 -5.78 10.46
CA GLY A 65 5.90 -5.73 11.81
C GLY A 65 5.44 -4.52 12.63
N GLU A 66 4.51 -3.72 12.11
CA GLU A 66 3.99 -2.53 12.80
C GLU A 66 2.81 -2.88 13.69
N ARG A 67 2.87 -2.47 14.97
CA ARG A 67 1.79 -2.68 15.94
C ARG A 67 0.98 -1.41 16.11
N LEU A 68 -0.18 -1.37 15.49
CA LEU A 68 -1.12 -0.26 15.63
C LEU A 68 -2.07 -0.47 16.81
N ASN A 69 -2.52 0.64 17.40
CA ASN A 69 -3.59 0.62 18.36
C ASN A 69 -4.95 0.52 17.64
N ALA A 70 -5.61 -0.63 17.76
CA ALA A 70 -6.88 -0.90 17.08
C ALA A 70 -7.99 0.10 17.44
N GLN A 71 -8.02 0.61 18.68
CA GLN A 71 -9.02 1.60 19.11
C GLN A 71 -8.76 2.97 18.47
N SER A 72 -7.49 3.36 18.32
CA SER A 72 -7.11 4.58 17.62
C SER A 72 -7.51 4.54 16.14
N VAL A 73 -7.25 3.41 15.46
CA VAL A 73 -7.64 3.21 14.06
C VAL A 73 -9.16 3.20 13.92
N ARG A 74 -9.87 2.49 14.81
CA ARG A 74 -11.35 2.45 14.83
C ARG A 74 -11.95 3.85 14.99
N SER A 75 -11.43 4.65 15.93
CA SER A 75 -11.88 6.02 16.15
C SER A 75 -11.65 6.92 14.95
N SER A 76 -10.53 6.75 14.24
CA SER A 76 -10.23 7.48 13.02
C SER A 76 -11.20 7.12 11.88
N LEU A 77 -11.44 5.83 11.66
CA LEU A 77 -12.38 5.34 10.66
C LEU A 77 -13.83 5.80 10.94
N ALA A 78 -14.30 5.65 12.20
CA ALA A 78 -15.65 6.06 12.60
C ALA A 78 -15.90 7.55 12.35
N ARG A 79 -14.92 8.41 12.66
CA ARG A 79 -15.00 9.86 12.39
C ARG A 79 -15.16 10.16 10.92
N ARG A 80 -14.45 9.46 10.04
CA ARG A 80 -14.45 9.69 8.59
C ARG A 80 -15.68 9.10 7.90
N LEU A 81 -16.21 7.99 8.41
CA LEU A 81 -17.40 7.33 7.89
C LEU A 81 -18.71 7.97 8.39
N GLY A 82 -18.64 9.04 9.17
CA GLY A 82 -19.83 9.76 9.67
C GLY A 82 -20.56 9.02 10.79
N GLY A 83 -19.86 8.15 11.51
CA GLY A 83 -20.42 7.46 12.68
C GLY A 83 -20.83 8.46 13.78
N SER A 84 -22.00 8.24 14.37
CA SER A 84 -22.54 9.08 15.45
C SER A 84 -21.81 8.91 16.79
N GLU A 85 -20.92 7.94 16.90
CA GLU A 85 -20.11 7.70 18.09
C GLU A 85 -19.01 8.77 18.18
N THR A 86 -19.04 9.55 19.27
CA THR A 86 -17.92 10.41 19.64
C THR A 86 -16.68 9.51 19.79
N PRO A 87 -15.56 9.81 19.09
CA PRO A 87 -14.36 8.99 19.21
C PRO A 87 -13.94 8.92 20.68
N SER A 88 -14.11 7.75 21.29
CA SER A 88 -13.83 7.53 22.71
C SER A 88 -12.35 7.33 23.01
N TYR A 89 -11.52 7.25 21.97
CA TYR A 89 -10.09 6.96 22.09
C TYR A 89 -9.24 7.99 21.36
N PRO A 90 -8.10 8.42 21.91
CA PRO A 90 -7.17 9.34 21.24
C PRO A 90 -6.68 8.77 19.92
N VAL A 91 -6.71 9.60 18.88
CA VAL A 91 -6.28 9.22 17.54
C VAL A 91 -4.85 9.70 17.32
N SER A 92 -3.96 8.79 16.91
CA SER A 92 -2.61 9.15 16.48
C SER A 92 -2.59 9.60 15.04
N ASP A 93 -1.64 10.47 14.65
CA ASP A 93 -1.46 10.92 13.28
C ASP A 93 -1.24 9.73 12.31
N ARG A 94 -0.58 8.68 12.79
CA ARG A 94 -0.37 7.45 12.05
C ARG A 94 -1.69 6.72 11.75
N SER A 95 -2.55 6.58 12.76
CA SER A 95 -3.88 5.95 12.58
C SER A 95 -4.77 6.78 11.65
N GLU A 96 -4.71 8.09 11.78
CA GLU A 96 -5.45 9.03 10.92
C GLU A 96 -4.98 8.95 9.46
N GLY A 97 -3.67 8.90 9.23
CA GLY A 97 -3.09 8.78 7.90
C GLY A 97 -3.44 7.46 7.22
N LEU A 98 -3.36 6.34 7.95
CA LEU A 98 -3.73 5.01 7.43
C LEU A 98 -5.22 4.93 7.08
N ALA A 99 -6.10 5.46 7.93
CA ALA A 99 -7.53 5.53 7.64
C ALA A 99 -7.83 6.40 6.41
N ALA A 100 -7.16 7.56 6.28
CA ALA A 100 -7.28 8.44 5.13
C ALA A 100 -6.87 7.76 3.83
N MET A 101 -5.73 7.08 3.83
CA MET A 101 -5.21 6.38 2.65
C MET A 101 -6.13 5.23 2.24
N MET A 102 -6.61 4.42 3.18
CA MET A 102 -7.49 3.31 2.91
C MET A 102 -8.81 3.77 2.29
N LEU A 103 -9.43 4.81 2.87
CA LEU A 103 -10.68 5.37 2.35
C LEU A 103 -10.48 6.02 0.99
N ASP A 104 -9.41 6.78 0.77
CA ASP A 104 -9.11 7.33 -0.54
C ASP A 104 -8.93 6.23 -1.60
N ALA A 105 -8.25 5.14 -1.26
CA ALA A 105 -8.05 4.03 -2.19
C ALA A 105 -9.36 3.32 -2.57
N ILE A 106 -10.32 3.25 -1.64
CA ILE A 106 -11.62 2.59 -1.85
C ILE A 106 -12.61 3.54 -2.53
N ASP A 107 -12.83 4.72 -1.98
CA ASP A 107 -13.85 5.65 -2.45
C ASP A 107 -13.49 6.28 -3.81
N ASN A 108 -12.20 6.47 -4.04
CA ASN A 108 -11.63 7.06 -5.24
C ASN A 108 -10.94 6.02 -6.15
N HIS A 109 -11.34 4.75 -6.08
CA HIS A 109 -10.72 3.68 -6.86
C HIS A 109 -10.86 3.88 -8.39
N GLU A 110 -11.91 4.58 -8.84
CA GLU A 110 -12.12 4.91 -10.25
C GLU A 110 -11.29 6.13 -10.74
N GLN A 111 -10.75 6.91 -9.82
CA GLN A 111 -9.90 8.05 -10.19
C GLN A 111 -8.54 7.58 -10.66
N GLN A 112 -7.96 8.32 -11.60
CA GLN A 112 -6.62 8.03 -12.10
C GLN A 112 -5.58 8.09 -10.97
N LEU A 113 -4.63 7.17 -11.03
CA LEU A 113 -3.41 7.27 -10.24
C LEU A 113 -2.54 8.38 -10.82
N THR A 114 -2.03 9.26 -9.96
CA THR A 114 -1.07 10.31 -10.32
C THR A 114 0.10 10.28 -9.34
N ILE A 115 1.19 10.93 -9.71
CA ILE A 115 2.35 11.06 -8.82
C ILE A 115 2.00 11.85 -7.55
N GLU A 116 1.16 12.87 -7.68
CA GLU A 116 0.69 13.68 -6.54
C GLU A 116 -0.12 12.84 -5.56
N ARG A 117 -0.96 11.91 -6.07
CA ARG A 117 -1.73 10.99 -5.24
C ARG A 117 -0.82 10.01 -4.50
N LEU A 118 0.21 9.47 -5.16
CA LEU A 118 1.24 8.65 -4.49
C LEU A 118 1.98 9.44 -3.42
N TYR A 119 2.37 10.68 -3.69
CA TYR A 119 3.01 11.54 -2.69
C TYR A 119 2.07 11.88 -1.53
N GLN A 120 0.77 12.04 -1.80
CA GLN A 120 -0.21 12.26 -0.73
C GLN A 120 -0.36 11.01 0.16
N TRP A 121 -0.45 9.82 -0.42
CA TRP A 121 -0.48 8.57 0.33
C TRP A 121 0.79 8.40 1.18
N HIS A 122 1.94 8.73 0.63
CA HIS A 122 3.20 8.70 1.36
C HIS A 122 3.20 9.68 2.55
N ARG A 123 2.66 10.89 2.39
CA ARG A 123 2.49 11.83 3.51
C ARG A 123 1.57 11.28 4.60
N TRP A 124 0.51 10.60 4.24
CA TRP A 124 -0.37 9.95 5.21
C TRP A 124 0.28 8.78 5.93
N LEU A 125 1.11 8.00 5.22
CA LEU A 125 1.84 6.88 5.82
C LEU A 125 2.96 7.32 6.76
N PHE A 126 3.60 8.44 6.47
CA PHE A 126 4.73 8.96 7.22
C PHE A 126 4.43 10.39 7.69
N PRO A 127 3.54 10.55 8.67
CA PRO A 127 3.30 11.88 9.26
C PRO A 127 4.61 12.39 9.85
N ALA A 128 4.86 13.68 9.70
CA ALA A 128 6.07 14.32 10.19
C ALA A 128 6.24 14.03 11.69
N ASN A 129 7.23 13.23 12.02
CA ASN A 129 7.55 12.88 13.39
C ASN A 129 8.93 13.46 13.71
N GLU A 130 8.96 14.47 14.55
CA GLU A 130 10.18 15.17 14.99
C GLU A 130 11.18 14.24 15.70
N TRP A 131 10.73 13.02 16.08
CA TRP A 131 11.51 12.05 16.83
C TRP A 131 12.07 10.89 16.00
N SER A 132 11.97 10.95 14.66
CA SER A 132 12.52 9.90 13.80
C SER A 132 14.06 9.95 13.80
N VAL A 133 14.70 8.83 14.18
CA VAL A 133 16.16 8.68 14.15
C VAL A 133 16.71 8.74 12.71
N GLN A 134 15.88 8.38 11.73
CA GLN A 134 16.21 8.51 10.31
C GLN A 134 15.10 9.32 9.62
N PRO A 135 15.40 10.52 9.11
CA PRO A 135 14.42 11.33 8.42
C PRO A 135 13.99 10.66 7.11
N VAL A 136 12.70 10.46 6.96
CA VAL A 136 12.11 10.00 5.69
C VAL A 136 11.81 11.23 4.83
N ASN A 137 12.16 11.17 3.55
CA ASN A 137 11.77 12.20 2.56
C ASN A 137 10.27 12.09 2.26
N VAL A 138 9.44 12.72 3.09
CA VAL A 138 7.99 12.57 3.08
C VAL A 138 7.36 13.24 1.85
N GLY A 139 6.53 12.48 1.12
CA GLY A 139 5.77 13.00 -0.02
C GLY A 139 6.62 13.40 -1.22
N GLN A 140 7.75 12.78 -1.40
CA GLN A 140 8.66 12.97 -2.53
C GLN A 140 9.48 11.69 -2.78
N LEU A 141 10.16 11.63 -3.91
CA LEU A 141 11.07 10.53 -4.19
C LEU A 141 12.29 10.57 -3.25
N ARG A 142 12.87 9.40 -3.01
CA ARG A 142 14.11 9.27 -2.23
C ARG A 142 15.27 10.03 -2.87
N GLY A 143 16.33 10.26 -2.09
CA GLY A 143 17.61 10.77 -2.58
C GLY A 143 18.39 9.73 -3.37
N ASP A 144 19.64 10.08 -3.70
CA ASP A 144 20.54 9.26 -4.53
C ASP A 144 21.12 8.04 -3.80
N GLU A 145 20.94 7.97 -2.48
CA GLU A 145 21.40 6.83 -1.68
C GLU A 145 20.77 5.52 -2.17
N PRO A 146 21.57 4.44 -2.32
CA PRO A 146 21.06 3.13 -2.72
C PRO A 146 20.01 2.62 -1.74
N MET A 147 18.89 2.17 -2.25
CA MET A 147 17.86 1.49 -1.45
C MET A 147 18.05 -0.01 -1.57
N GLN A 148 18.37 -0.67 -0.47
CA GLN A 148 18.75 -2.08 -0.44
C GLN A 148 17.97 -2.85 0.61
N VAL A 149 17.67 -4.11 0.32
CA VAL A 149 17.25 -5.11 1.31
C VAL A 149 18.49 -5.87 1.74
N VAL A 150 18.84 -5.73 3.00
CA VAL A 150 20.08 -6.29 3.55
C VAL A 150 19.80 -7.20 4.76
N SER A 151 20.72 -8.14 5.01
CA SER A 151 20.78 -8.91 6.26
C SER A 151 22.22 -9.01 6.74
N GLY A 152 22.42 -9.56 7.95
CA GLY A 152 23.73 -9.73 8.53
C GLY A 152 24.15 -8.58 9.42
N ARG A 153 25.45 -8.43 9.61
CA ARG A 153 26.01 -7.40 10.49
C ARG A 153 26.08 -6.06 9.75
N VAL A 154 25.92 -4.96 10.50
CA VAL A 154 25.97 -3.59 9.94
C VAL A 154 27.31 -3.29 9.23
N ASP A 155 28.42 -3.82 9.78
CA ASP A 155 29.78 -3.64 9.22
C ASP A 155 30.07 -4.57 8.02
N ARG A 156 29.22 -5.61 7.79
CA ARG A 156 29.36 -6.55 6.68
C ARG A 156 27.96 -7.06 6.24
N PRO A 157 27.16 -6.20 5.61
CA PRO A 157 25.83 -6.59 5.18
C PRO A 157 25.88 -7.53 3.97
N THR A 158 24.92 -8.43 3.93
CA THR A 158 24.59 -9.20 2.72
C THR A 158 23.44 -8.51 2.02
N VAL A 159 23.68 -8.04 0.80
CA VAL A 159 22.64 -7.40 -0.02
C VAL A 159 21.84 -8.46 -0.76
N HIS A 160 20.53 -8.49 -0.54
CA HIS A 160 19.58 -9.43 -1.17
C HIS A 160 18.84 -8.80 -2.34
N PHE A 161 18.68 -7.51 -2.32
CA PHE A 161 18.05 -6.74 -3.38
C PHE A 161 18.55 -5.29 -3.35
N GLU A 162 18.66 -4.70 -4.52
CA GLU A 162 18.89 -3.27 -4.70
C GLU A 162 17.84 -2.70 -5.64
N ALA A 163 17.21 -1.61 -5.23
CA ALA A 163 16.22 -0.92 -6.03
C ALA A 163 16.87 -0.16 -7.20
N PRO A 164 16.12 0.10 -8.30
CA PRO A 164 16.61 0.93 -9.40
C PRO A 164 17.21 2.26 -8.91
N PRO A 165 18.24 2.79 -9.56
CA PRO A 165 18.83 4.07 -9.18
C PRO A 165 17.82 5.22 -9.17
N ARG A 166 18.02 6.22 -8.27
CA ARG A 166 17.13 7.40 -8.21
C ARG A 166 16.97 8.09 -9.57
N ALA A 167 18.05 8.19 -10.34
CA ALA A 167 18.06 8.84 -11.65
C ALA A 167 17.09 8.24 -12.68
N THR A 168 16.68 6.97 -12.51
CA THR A 168 15.73 6.30 -13.42
C THR A 168 14.29 6.31 -12.93
N LEU A 169 14.01 6.78 -11.70
CA LEU A 169 12.68 6.67 -11.12
C LEU A 169 11.65 7.57 -11.78
N ASP A 170 12.03 8.75 -12.25
CA ASP A 170 11.11 9.66 -12.91
C ASP A 170 10.59 9.05 -14.21
N ASP A 171 11.47 8.48 -15.03
CA ASP A 171 11.10 7.81 -16.28
C ASP A 171 10.26 6.55 -16.01
N GLN A 172 10.65 5.73 -15.03
CA GLN A 172 9.90 4.52 -14.67
C GLN A 172 8.50 4.82 -14.14
N LEU A 173 8.33 5.89 -13.37
CA LEU A 173 7.01 6.34 -12.92
C LEU A 173 6.18 6.93 -14.06
N ALA A 174 6.81 7.64 -15.00
CA ALA A 174 6.16 8.13 -16.20
C ALA A 174 5.63 7.00 -17.11
N GLU A 175 6.26 5.83 -17.09
CA GLU A 175 5.77 4.62 -17.77
C GLU A 175 4.73 3.87 -16.94
N PHE A 176 4.97 3.70 -15.64
CA PHE A 176 4.11 2.93 -14.74
C PHE A 176 2.71 3.54 -14.58
N ILE A 177 2.61 4.85 -14.36
CA ILE A 177 1.33 5.51 -14.09
C ILE A 177 0.34 5.37 -15.27
N PRO A 178 0.71 5.64 -16.52
CA PRO A 178 -0.17 5.41 -17.66
C PRO A 178 -0.54 3.93 -17.83
N TRP A 179 0.42 3.02 -17.67
CA TRP A 179 0.15 1.59 -17.73
C TRP A 179 -0.88 1.17 -16.68
N PHE A 180 -0.71 1.58 -15.43
CA PHE A 180 -1.65 1.27 -14.36
C PHE A 180 -3.05 1.79 -14.66
N ASN A 181 -3.17 3.02 -15.16
CA ASN A 181 -4.45 3.64 -15.48
C ASN A 181 -5.16 3.01 -16.70
N GLN A 182 -4.42 2.39 -17.62
CA GLN A 182 -4.98 1.72 -18.81
C GLN A 182 -5.39 0.27 -18.55
N THR A 183 -4.84 -0.39 -17.52
CA THR A 183 -5.04 -1.82 -17.23
C THR A 183 -6.15 -2.09 -16.21
N ARG A 184 -6.94 -1.11 -15.87
CA ARG A 184 -8.09 -1.22 -14.94
C ARG A 184 -9.28 -1.94 -15.55
#